data_29e160ecf1e4ff2f2134ba28a37ab46b
#
_entry.id   29e160ecf1e4ff2f2134ba28a37ab46b
#
_cell.length_a   1.000
_cell.length_b   1.000
_cell.length_c   1.000
_cell.angle_alpha   90.00
_cell.angle_beta   90.00
_cell.angle_gamma   90.00
#
_symmetry.space_group_name_H-M   'P 1'
#
loop_
_entity.id
_entity.type
_entity.pdbx_description
1 polymer ?
#
loop_
_entity_poly.entity_id
_entity_poly.type
_entity_poly.pdbx_seq_one_letter_code
_entity_poly.pdbx_strand_id
1 'polypeptide(L)'
;MEFKDVFTEKRRSLGLSQNDVAEKLFVTRQAVSRWERGETVPEVETLKSISRLFGVSINTLLGSPRTLICQSCGMPLSDDFMARDTDGAINESYCMWCWKDGQFLQQCTMEEMVEHCIPHMPLAAQDPEGCRAYMRALLPTLERWK
;
A
#
# COMPACT_ATOMS: atom_id res chain seq x y z
N MET A 1 -3.29 -16.35 2.45
CA MET A 1 -4.66 -16.16 1.91
C MET A 1 -4.57 -15.88 0.42
N GLU A 2 -5.47 -16.47 -0.34
CA GLU A 2 -5.58 -16.19 -1.76
C GLU A 2 -6.50 -14.99 -2.01
N PHE A 3 -6.49 -14.47 -3.25
CA PHE A 3 -7.35 -13.35 -3.64
C PHE A 3 -8.82 -13.57 -3.25
N LYS A 4 -9.37 -14.75 -3.53
CA LYS A 4 -10.77 -15.07 -3.22
C LYS A 4 -11.12 -14.88 -1.76
N ASP A 5 -10.20 -15.22 -0.86
CA ASP A 5 -10.40 -15.14 0.58
C ASP A 5 -10.38 -13.67 1.04
N VAL A 6 -9.38 -12.92 0.59
CA VAL A 6 -9.23 -11.50 0.93
C VAL A 6 -10.41 -10.70 0.38
N PHE A 7 -10.76 -10.93 -0.88
CA PHE A 7 -11.87 -10.24 -1.53
C PHE A 7 -13.19 -10.47 -0.80
N THR A 8 -13.51 -11.73 -0.50
CA THR A 8 -14.75 -12.10 0.19
C THR A 8 -14.81 -11.48 1.60
N GLU A 9 -13.71 -11.57 2.34
CA GLU A 9 -13.61 -10.99 3.68
C GLU A 9 -13.81 -9.48 3.66
N LYS A 10 -13.12 -8.78 2.77
CA LYS A 10 -13.23 -7.31 2.67
C LYS A 10 -14.62 -6.88 2.23
N ARG A 11 -15.21 -7.53 1.25
CA ARG A 11 -16.59 -7.24 0.83
C ARG A 11 -17.55 -7.34 2.01
N ARG A 12 -17.47 -8.44 2.76
CA ARG A 12 -18.36 -8.68 3.92
C ARG A 12 -18.11 -7.66 5.03
N SER A 13 -16.87 -7.34 5.31
CA SER A 13 -16.54 -6.35 6.35
C SER A 13 -17.07 -4.96 6.04
N LEU A 14 -17.23 -4.62 4.76
CA LEU A 14 -17.81 -3.36 4.31
C LEU A 14 -19.34 -3.40 4.20
N GLY A 15 -19.96 -4.53 4.52
CA GLY A 15 -21.43 -4.68 4.44
C GLY A 15 -21.96 -4.70 3.02
N LEU A 16 -21.14 -5.00 2.02
CA LEU A 16 -21.56 -5.00 0.61
C LEU A 16 -21.99 -6.39 0.16
N SER A 17 -23.07 -6.46 -0.62
CA SER A 17 -23.46 -7.69 -1.31
C SER A 17 -22.62 -7.89 -2.57
N GLN A 18 -22.66 -9.10 -3.14
CA GLN A 18 -22.04 -9.36 -4.44
C GLN A 18 -22.61 -8.42 -5.52
N ASN A 19 -23.90 -8.15 -5.48
CA ASN A 19 -24.56 -7.25 -6.42
C ASN A 19 -24.11 -5.79 -6.24
N ASP A 20 -23.94 -5.35 -4.99
CA ASP A 20 -23.43 -3.99 -4.70
C ASP A 20 -22.04 -3.78 -5.31
N VAL A 21 -21.17 -4.75 -5.14
CA VAL A 21 -19.80 -4.70 -5.70
C VAL A 21 -19.85 -4.72 -7.22
N ALA A 22 -20.68 -5.59 -7.79
CA ALA A 22 -20.85 -5.68 -9.24
C ALA A 22 -21.27 -4.33 -9.85
N GLU A 23 -22.25 -3.66 -9.25
CA GLU A 23 -22.70 -2.34 -9.69
C GLU A 23 -21.61 -1.29 -9.59
N LYS A 24 -20.89 -1.26 -8.47
CA LYS A 24 -19.81 -0.28 -8.25
C LYS A 24 -18.60 -0.48 -9.17
N LEU A 25 -18.35 -1.69 -9.59
CA LEU A 25 -17.23 -2.04 -10.47
C LEU A 25 -17.62 -2.11 -11.95
N PHE A 26 -18.90 -1.92 -12.27
CA PHE A 26 -19.43 -2.05 -13.64
C PHE A 26 -19.15 -3.43 -14.25
N VAL A 27 -19.31 -4.47 -13.44
CA VAL A 27 -19.18 -5.88 -13.85
C VAL A 27 -20.45 -6.63 -13.53
N THR A 28 -20.55 -7.89 -13.97
CA THR A 28 -21.71 -8.73 -13.67
C THR A 28 -21.58 -9.33 -12.25
N ARG A 29 -22.73 -9.64 -11.63
CA ARG A 29 -22.73 -10.37 -10.36
C ARG A 29 -22.09 -11.75 -10.53
N GLN A 30 -22.27 -12.39 -11.68
CA GLN A 30 -21.66 -13.68 -11.99
C GLN A 30 -20.13 -13.59 -11.95
N ALA A 31 -19.54 -12.50 -12.45
CA ALA A 31 -18.09 -12.29 -12.36
C ALA A 31 -17.63 -12.24 -10.90
N VAL A 32 -18.33 -11.45 -10.07
CA VAL A 32 -18.01 -11.34 -8.64
C VAL A 32 -18.12 -12.72 -7.96
N SER A 33 -19.17 -13.46 -8.25
CA SER A 33 -19.38 -14.81 -7.71
C SER A 33 -18.24 -15.77 -8.10
N ARG A 34 -17.77 -15.71 -9.36
CA ARG A 34 -16.65 -16.54 -9.84
C ARG A 34 -15.35 -16.20 -9.13
N TRP A 35 -15.10 -14.91 -8.88
CA TRP A 35 -13.94 -14.48 -8.13
C TRP A 35 -13.93 -15.04 -6.71
N GLU A 36 -15.08 -15.01 -6.05
CA GLU A 36 -15.20 -15.53 -4.67
C GLU A 36 -15.09 -17.05 -4.60
N ARG A 37 -15.45 -17.75 -5.66
CA ARG A 37 -15.26 -19.21 -5.75
C ARG A 37 -13.86 -19.61 -6.20
N GLY A 38 -13.04 -18.64 -6.58
CA GLY A 38 -11.69 -18.91 -7.08
C GLY A 38 -11.64 -19.49 -8.49
N GLU A 39 -12.72 -19.38 -9.25
CA GLU A 39 -12.80 -19.87 -10.63
C GLU A 39 -12.05 -18.96 -11.60
N THR A 40 -12.08 -17.65 -11.35
CA THR A 40 -11.37 -16.64 -12.14
C THR A 40 -10.80 -15.58 -11.23
N VAL A 41 -9.84 -14.80 -11.75
CA VAL A 41 -9.23 -13.65 -11.06
C VAL A 41 -9.48 -12.41 -11.94
N PRO A 42 -9.80 -11.26 -11.35
CA PRO A 42 -9.97 -10.03 -12.13
C PRO A 42 -8.69 -9.64 -12.87
N GLU A 43 -8.85 -9.00 -14.02
CA GLU A 43 -7.72 -8.39 -14.73
C GLU A 43 -7.19 -7.16 -13.98
N VAL A 44 -6.00 -6.67 -14.37
CA VAL A 44 -5.27 -5.62 -13.65
C VAL A 44 -6.10 -4.36 -13.43
N GLU A 45 -6.81 -3.88 -14.44
CA GLU A 45 -7.62 -2.66 -14.32
C GLU A 45 -8.78 -2.83 -13.33
N THR A 46 -9.37 -4.02 -13.30
CA THR A 46 -10.40 -4.35 -12.33
C THR A 46 -9.82 -4.46 -10.91
N LEU A 47 -8.61 -5.03 -10.76
CA LEU A 47 -7.91 -5.07 -9.47
C LEU A 47 -7.65 -3.65 -8.93
N LYS A 48 -7.28 -2.72 -9.79
CA LYS A 48 -7.12 -1.31 -9.40
C LYS A 48 -8.43 -0.71 -8.89
N SER A 49 -9.52 -0.99 -9.57
CA SER A 49 -10.84 -0.52 -9.17
C SER A 49 -11.29 -1.13 -7.83
N ILE A 50 -11.04 -2.42 -7.62
CA ILE A 50 -11.32 -3.11 -6.36
C ILE A 50 -10.46 -2.50 -5.24
N SER A 51 -9.20 -2.24 -5.49
CA SER A 51 -8.28 -1.60 -4.54
C SER A 51 -8.85 -0.26 -4.06
N ARG A 52 -9.31 0.58 -4.97
CA ARG A 52 -9.94 1.87 -4.63
C ARG A 52 -11.22 1.68 -3.83
N LEU A 53 -12.09 0.78 -4.28
CA LEU A 53 -13.38 0.54 -3.63
C LEU A 53 -13.22 0.01 -2.21
N PHE A 54 -12.30 -0.93 -1.99
CA PHE A 54 -12.09 -1.56 -0.70
C PHE A 54 -11.11 -0.80 0.20
N GLY A 55 -10.38 0.17 -0.34
CA GLY A 55 -9.37 0.91 0.42
C GLY A 55 -8.17 0.07 0.82
N VAL A 56 -7.81 -0.94 0.04
CA VAL A 56 -6.67 -1.82 0.30
C VAL A 56 -5.76 -1.86 -0.92
N SER A 57 -4.47 -2.17 -0.71
CA SER A 57 -3.51 -2.28 -1.80
C SER A 57 -3.79 -3.52 -2.67
N ILE A 58 -3.31 -3.50 -3.91
CA ILE A 58 -3.35 -4.70 -4.76
C ILE A 58 -2.51 -5.81 -4.13
N ASN A 59 -1.38 -5.47 -3.49
CA ASN A 59 -0.58 -6.44 -2.76
C ASN A 59 -1.41 -7.17 -1.70
N THR A 60 -2.21 -6.43 -0.91
CA THR A 60 -3.12 -7.03 0.07
C THR A 60 -4.18 -7.89 -0.59
N LEU A 61 -4.79 -7.43 -1.69
CA LEU A 61 -5.78 -8.21 -2.43
C LEU A 61 -5.22 -9.56 -2.91
N LEU A 62 -3.95 -9.59 -3.28
CA LEU A 62 -3.27 -10.79 -3.74
C LEU A 62 -2.71 -11.66 -2.60
N GLY A 63 -3.06 -11.37 -1.34
CA GLY A 63 -2.63 -12.12 -0.17
C GLY A 63 -1.30 -11.68 0.40
N SER A 64 -0.86 -10.47 0.10
CA SER A 64 0.39 -9.86 0.59
C SER A 64 1.65 -10.67 0.21
N PRO A 65 1.84 -10.99 -1.07
CA PRO A 65 2.99 -11.82 -1.49
C PRO A 65 4.34 -11.11 -1.33
N ARG A 66 4.35 -9.80 -1.10
CA ARG A 66 5.56 -9.00 -0.95
C ARG A 66 5.51 -8.18 0.33
N THR A 67 6.68 -8.07 0.98
CA THR A 67 6.86 -7.10 2.05
C THR A 67 7.21 -5.75 1.42
N LEU A 68 6.38 -4.75 1.62
CA LEU A 68 6.56 -3.43 1.03
C LEU A 68 7.16 -2.46 2.05
N ILE A 69 8.06 -1.61 1.57
CA ILE A 69 8.63 -0.51 2.37
C ILE A 69 8.53 0.79 1.56
N CYS A 70 8.45 1.91 2.26
CA CYS A 70 8.41 3.23 1.63
C CYS A 70 9.72 3.51 0.89
N GLN A 71 9.62 3.85 -0.38
CA GLN A 71 10.78 4.11 -1.25
C GLN A 71 11.39 5.50 -1.03
N SER A 72 10.97 6.20 0.01
CA SER A 72 11.53 7.48 0.45
C SER A 72 12.18 7.37 1.83
N CYS A 73 11.47 6.88 2.84
CA CYS A 73 11.96 6.80 4.22
C CYS A 73 12.25 5.38 4.72
N GLY A 74 11.85 4.35 3.96
CA GLY A 74 12.14 2.96 4.29
C GLY A 74 11.25 2.33 5.36
N MET A 75 10.21 3.03 5.86
CA MET A 75 9.30 2.45 6.83
C MET A 75 8.49 1.30 6.22
N PRO A 76 8.12 0.28 7.01
CA PRO A 76 7.19 -0.74 6.52
C PRO A 76 5.85 -0.14 6.10
N LEU A 77 5.29 -0.62 4.99
CA LEU A 77 4.01 -0.15 4.47
C LEU A 77 2.89 -1.13 4.79
N SER A 78 1.78 -0.59 5.28
CA SER A 78 0.50 -1.27 5.36
C SER A 78 -0.55 -0.39 4.68
N ASP A 79 -1.72 -0.94 4.41
CA ASP A 79 -2.79 -0.19 3.74
C ASP A 79 -3.15 1.13 4.43
N ASP A 80 -3.02 1.16 5.77
CA ASP A 80 -3.34 2.36 6.56
C ASP A 80 -2.31 3.49 6.39
N PHE A 81 -1.09 3.14 6.00
CA PHE A 81 0.03 4.08 5.91
C PHE A 81 0.49 4.37 4.49
N MET A 82 -0.06 3.69 3.51
CA MET A 82 0.25 3.96 2.10
C MET A 82 -0.34 5.29 1.64
N ALA A 83 0.41 6.01 0.81
CA ALA A 83 -0.04 7.25 0.21
C ALA A 83 -1.21 7.02 -0.75
N ARG A 84 -1.92 8.09 -1.05
CA ARG A 84 -2.97 8.12 -2.08
C ARG A 84 -2.52 9.05 -3.20
N ASP A 85 -2.74 8.64 -4.43
CA ASP A 85 -2.52 9.47 -5.60
C ASP A 85 -3.74 10.37 -5.89
N THR A 86 -3.60 11.29 -6.83
CA THR A 86 -4.65 12.27 -7.15
C THR A 86 -5.98 11.63 -7.56
N ASP A 87 -5.93 10.42 -8.14
CA ASP A 87 -7.11 9.66 -8.55
C ASP A 87 -7.70 8.78 -7.42
N GLY A 88 -7.16 8.89 -6.20
CA GLY A 88 -7.56 8.09 -5.06
C GLY A 88 -6.93 6.69 -5.00
N ALA A 89 -6.10 6.33 -5.96
CA ALA A 89 -5.41 5.04 -5.97
C ALA A 89 -4.38 4.95 -4.84
N ILE A 90 -4.25 3.76 -4.26
CA ILE A 90 -3.22 3.50 -3.25
C ILE A 90 -1.86 3.43 -3.93
N ASN A 91 -0.91 4.20 -3.40
CA ASN A 91 0.48 4.17 -3.86
C ASN A 91 1.26 3.19 -2.97
N GLU A 92 1.66 2.06 -3.55
CA GLU A 92 2.39 1.01 -2.83
C GLU A 92 3.88 1.30 -2.68
N SER A 93 4.36 2.42 -3.21
CA SER A 93 5.78 2.79 -3.17
C SER A 93 6.13 3.76 -2.05
N TYR A 94 5.16 4.53 -1.56
CA TYR A 94 5.44 5.59 -0.58
C TYR A 94 4.42 5.60 0.55
N CYS A 95 4.85 6.04 1.74
CA CYS A 95 3.95 6.25 2.86
C CYS A 95 3.25 7.62 2.75
N MET A 96 2.16 7.76 3.50
CA MET A 96 1.34 8.97 3.53
C MET A 96 2.06 10.22 4.04
N TRP A 97 3.18 10.05 4.74
CA TRP A 97 3.99 11.16 5.26
C TRP A 97 5.08 11.61 4.30
N CYS A 98 5.38 10.82 3.27
CA CYS A 98 6.38 11.17 2.25
C CYS A 98 5.76 11.63 0.95
N TRP A 99 4.57 11.16 0.61
CA TRP A 99 3.97 11.38 -0.71
C TRP A 99 2.49 11.73 -0.60
N LYS A 100 2.07 12.73 -1.35
CA LYS A 100 0.66 13.11 -1.46
C LYS A 100 0.42 13.83 -2.79
N ASP A 101 -0.70 13.51 -3.43
CA ASP A 101 -1.16 14.18 -4.65
C ASP A 101 -0.09 14.28 -5.74
N GLY A 102 0.65 13.20 -5.95
CA GLY A 102 1.63 13.10 -7.01
C GLY A 102 2.97 13.74 -6.74
N GLN A 103 3.27 14.10 -5.49
CA GLN A 103 4.54 14.75 -5.16
C GLN A 103 5.03 14.40 -3.75
N PHE A 104 6.34 14.57 -3.54
CA PHE A 104 6.91 14.43 -2.20
C PHE A 104 6.50 15.61 -1.30
N LEU A 105 6.16 15.30 -0.05
CA LEU A 105 5.79 16.31 0.94
C LEU A 105 6.99 17.07 1.49
N GLN A 106 8.17 16.42 1.54
CA GLN A 106 9.40 17.05 1.98
C GLN A 106 10.36 17.21 0.80
N GLN A 107 10.84 18.42 0.62
CA GLN A 107 11.95 18.73 -0.28
C GLN A 107 13.23 18.76 0.55
N CYS A 108 13.85 17.60 0.73
CA CYS A 108 14.99 17.45 1.64
C CYS A 108 16.10 16.61 1.00
N THR A 109 17.31 16.73 1.56
CA THR A 109 18.42 15.87 1.20
C THR A 109 18.27 14.51 1.86
N MET A 110 19.05 13.53 1.40
CA MET A 110 19.06 12.20 2.01
C MET A 110 19.46 12.25 3.49
N GLU A 111 20.46 13.07 3.85
CA GLU A 111 20.88 13.23 5.26
C GLU A 111 19.78 13.86 6.11
N GLU A 112 19.06 14.84 5.58
CA GLU A 112 17.90 15.42 6.27
C GLU A 112 16.81 14.36 6.47
N MET A 113 16.59 13.49 5.49
CA MET A 113 15.66 12.37 5.63
C MET A 113 16.08 11.41 6.75
N VAL A 114 17.37 11.10 6.87
CA VAL A 114 17.89 10.28 7.97
C VAL A 114 17.46 10.89 9.32
N GLU A 115 17.73 12.18 9.51
CA GLU A 115 17.39 12.86 10.77
C GLU A 115 15.87 12.96 11.01
N HIS A 116 15.06 13.14 9.98
CA HIS A 116 13.60 13.10 10.08
C HIS A 116 13.08 11.74 10.58
N CYS A 117 13.72 10.65 10.18
CA CYS A 117 13.28 9.32 10.54
C CYS A 117 13.64 8.92 11.97
N ILE A 118 14.75 9.43 12.51
CA ILE A 118 15.27 9.02 13.82
C ILE A 118 14.22 9.10 14.95
N PRO A 119 13.46 10.20 15.13
CA PRO A 119 12.46 10.27 16.20
C PRO A 119 11.34 9.22 16.12
N HIS A 120 11.14 8.64 14.94
CA HIS A 120 10.07 7.68 14.69
C HIS A 120 10.54 6.23 14.71
N MET A 121 11.83 5.99 14.90
CA MET A 121 12.39 4.63 14.91
C MET A 121 12.35 4.05 16.33
N PRO A 122 11.82 2.82 16.51
CA PRO A 122 11.65 2.23 17.85
C PRO A 122 12.94 2.12 18.66
N LEU A 123 14.07 1.89 18.01
CA LEU A 123 15.37 1.69 18.67
C LEU A 123 16.17 2.98 18.84
N ALA A 124 15.67 4.11 18.34
CA ALA A 124 16.46 5.35 18.33
C ALA A 124 16.75 5.91 19.73
N ALA A 125 15.88 5.65 20.70
CA ALA A 125 16.10 6.08 22.10
C ALA A 125 17.28 5.33 22.74
N GLN A 126 17.54 4.12 22.30
CA GLN A 126 18.60 3.25 22.84
C GLN A 126 19.89 3.31 22.02
N ASP A 127 19.77 3.42 20.71
CA ASP A 127 20.90 3.42 19.79
C ASP A 127 20.65 4.35 18.59
N PRO A 128 20.69 5.68 18.79
CA PRO A 128 20.46 6.60 17.69
C PRO A 128 21.53 6.52 16.59
N GLU A 129 22.78 6.25 16.94
CA GLU A 129 23.86 6.14 15.95
C GLU A 129 23.76 4.89 15.11
N GLY A 130 23.31 3.76 15.70
CA GLY A 130 23.03 2.54 14.95
C GLY A 130 21.86 2.75 13.99
N CYS A 131 20.83 3.49 14.39
CA CYS A 131 19.72 3.84 13.52
C CYS A 131 20.17 4.74 12.36
N ARG A 132 21.03 5.72 12.59
CA ARG A 132 21.60 6.56 11.54
C ARG A 132 22.42 5.74 10.54
N ALA A 133 23.27 4.85 11.04
CA ALA A 133 24.08 3.97 10.20
C ALA A 133 23.20 3.07 9.33
N TYR A 134 22.14 2.50 9.91
CA TYR A 134 21.16 1.70 9.19
C TYR A 134 20.49 2.51 8.07
N MET A 135 20.03 3.71 8.39
CA MET A 135 19.34 4.58 7.40
C MET A 135 20.28 5.02 6.28
N ARG A 136 21.53 5.35 6.60
CA ARG A 136 22.52 5.73 5.59
C ARG A 136 22.87 4.58 4.64
N ALA A 137 22.78 3.34 5.11
CA ALA A 137 22.94 2.15 4.27
C ALA A 137 21.69 1.86 3.44
N LEU A 138 20.51 2.08 4.00
CA LEU A 138 19.23 1.75 3.36
C LEU A 138 18.82 2.76 2.29
N LEU A 139 18.82 4.06 2.60
CA LEU A 139 18.24 5.08 1.74
C LEU A 139 18.77 5.07 0.30
N PRO A 140 20.10 4.92 0.06
CA PRO A 140 20.61 4.89 -1.31
C PRO A 140 20.04 3.75 -2.17
N THR A 141 19.46 2.72 -1.57
CA THR A 141 18.86 1.59 -2.28
C THR A 141 17.40 1.87 -2.68
N LEU A 142 16.77 2.91 -2.14
CA LEU A 142 15.38 3.25 -2.39
C LEU A 142 15.22 4.12 -3.62
N GLU A 143 14.06 4.02 -4.28
CA GLU A 143 13.82 4.69 -5.57
C GLU A 143 14.02 6.20 -5.55
N ARG A 144 13.58 6.87 -4.48
CA ARG A 144 13.72 8.33 -4.36
C ARG A 144 15.18 8.80 -4.44
N TRP A 145 16.10 8.01 -3.92
CA TRP A 145 17.50 8.42 -3.71
C TRP A 145 18.48 7.83 -4.75
N LYS A 146 17.99 7.08 -5.70
CA LYS A 146 18.80 6.53 -6.80
C LYS A 146 19.18 7.59 -7.83
#